data_8357e0848b0e735e652ddef8b87445c5
#
_entry.id   8357e0848b0e735e652ddef8b87445c5
#
_cell.length_a   1.000
_cell.length_b   1.000
_cell.length_c   1.000
_cell.angle_alpha   90.00
_cell.angle_beta   90.00
_cell.angle_gamma   90.00
#
_symmetry.space_group_name_H-M   'P 1'
#
loop_
_entity.id
_entity.type
_entity.pdbx_description
1 polymer ?
#
loop_
_entity_poly.entity_id
_entity_poly.type
_entity_poly.pdbx_seq_one_letter_code
_entity_poly.pdbx_strand_id
1 'polypeptide(L)'
;MSRVKKRKKKTTLRKIIIVACIIIIIIVFIAYIKTLSKKDIDNTENSENEFILYNSSIADYVKKSEDGTKINISPKINQDMKLNGLDIKNIQLTCKNGITTLLADVFNNTNKDSGMKNINIKLLDENNKEIRTVSGYIPALKIGETTKLNVSMSSNLITAYDIKISEK
;
A
#
# COMPACT_ATOMS: atom_id res chain seq x y z
N MET A 1 -14.81 60.33 54.67
CA MET A 1 -13.82 59.25 54.36
C MET A 1 -14.40 57.93 53.91
N SER A 2 -15.69 57.75 53.68
CA SER A 2 -16.35 56.48 53.42
C SER A 2 -16.50 56.11 51.91
N ARG A 3 -16.59 57.09 50.99
CA ARG A 3 -16.84 56.81 49.56
C ARG A 3 -15.64 56.26 48.75
N VAL A 4 -14.41 56.59 49.18
CA VAL A 4 -13.19 56.13 48.46
C VAL A 4 -12.87 54.65 48.73
N LYS A 5 -13.15 54.14 49.91
CA LYS A 5 -12.97 52.69 50.25
C LYS A 5 -13.93 51.77 49.48
N LYS A 6 -15.15 52.21 49.18
CA LYS A 6 -16.13 51.41 48.41
C LYS A 6 -15.78 51.28 46.92
N ARG A 7 -15.13 52.31 46.34
CA ARG A 7 -14.68 52.23 44.88
C ARG A 7 -13.49 51.31 44.73
N LYS A 8 -12.51 51.29 45.63
CA LYS A 8 -11.37 50.37 45.57
C LYS A 8 -11.76 48.92 45.72
N LYS A 9 -12.70 48.58 46.57
CA LYS A 9 -13.23 47.20 46.70
C LYS A 9 -13.94 46.69 45.43
N LYS A 10 -14.67 47.58 44.71
CA LYS A 10 -15.40 47.21 43.48
C LYS A 10 -14.49 46.96 42.31
N THR A 11 -13.34 47.66 42.21
CA THR A 11 -12.32 47.43 41.16
C THR A 11 -11.53 46.17 41.40
N THR A 12 -11.23 45.82 42.65
CA THR A 12 -10.54 44.59 43.02
C THR A 12 -11.42 43.37 42.73
N LEU A 13 -12.71 43.44 43.07
CA LEU A 13 -13.67 42.39 42.81
C LEU A 13 -13.85 42.11 41.29
N ARG A 14 -13.89 43.18 40.46
CA ARG A 14 -13.95 43.04 39.00
C ARG A 14 -12.71 42.38 38.44
N LYS A 15 -11.51 42.70 38.95
CA LYS A 15 -10.26 42.05 38.54
C LYS A 15 -10.23 40.57 38.88
N ILE A 16 -10.72 40.19 40.06
CA ILE A 16 -10.81 38.79 40.48
C ILE A 16 -11.77 37.99 39.58
N ILE A 17 -12.92 38.56 39.22
CA ILE A 17 -13.88 37.92 38.33
C ILE A 17 -13.28 37.71 36.94
N ILE A 18 -12.57 38.69 36.39
CA ILE A 18 -11.92 38.57 35.07
C ILE A 18 -10.88 37.45 35.07
N VAL A 19 -10.05 37.38 36.13
CA VAL A 19 -9.04 36.31 36.25
C VAL A 19 -9.71 34.92 36.35
N ALA A 20 -10.78 34.82 37.14
CA ALA A 20 -11.51 33.57 37.26
C ALA A 20 -12.15 33.11 35.89
N CYS A 21 -12.70 34.06 35.14
CA CYS A 21 -13.22 33.75 33.79
C CYS A 21 -12.12 33.26 32.82
N ILE A 22 -10.94 33.87 32.86
CA ILE A 22 -9.80 33.45 32.04
C ILE A 22 -9.37 32.02 32.38
N ILE A 23 -9.29 31.68 33.66
CA ILE A 23 -8.94 30.34 34.13
C ILE A 23 -9.95 29.32 33.66
N ILE A 24 -11.26 29.61 33.71
CA ILE A 24 -12.31 28.73 33.24
C ILE A 24 -12.18 28.50 31.72
N ILE A 25 -11.92 29.55 30.94
CA ILE A 25 -11.72 29.43 29.48
C ILE A 25 -10.52 28.52 29.16
N ILE A 26 -9.41 28.67 29.91
CA ILE A 26 -8.23 27.83 29.73
C ILE A 26 -8.54 26.35 30.02
N ILE A 27 -9.27 26.08 31.11
CA ILE A 27 -9.67 24.71 31.48
C ILE A 27 -10.56 24.08 30.41
N VAL A 28 -11.55 24.83 29.90
CA VAL A 28 -12.43 24.37 28.83
C VAL A 28 -11.65 24.12 27.54
N PHE A 29 -10.68 24.99 27.22
CA PHE A 29 -9.83 24.84 26.05
C PHE A 29 -8.93 23.60 26.15
N ILE A 30 -8.34 23.34 27.32
CA ILE A 30 -7.54 22.13 27.56
C ILE A 30 -8.41 20.87 27.47
N ALA A 31 -9.64 20.89 28.03
CA ALA A 31 -10.57 19.78 27.90
C ALA A 31 -10.99 19.54 26.45
N TYR A 32 -11.20 20.61 25.67
CA TYR A 32 -11.53 20.52 24.25
C TYR A 32 -10.40 19.92 23.44
N ILE A 33 -9.12 20.33 23.67
CA ILE A 33 -7.96 19.73 23.02
C ILE A 33 -7.82 18.24 23.38
N LYS A 34 -8.02 17.87 24.65
CA LYS A 34 -7.99 16.45 25.08
C LYS A 34 -9.10 15.62 24.41
N THR A 35 -10.25 16.21 24.14
CA THR A 35 -11.36 15.52 23.46
C THR A 35 -11.08 15.35 21.96
N LEU A 36 -10.46 16.34 21.32
CA LEU A 36 -10.00 16.25 19.94
C LEU A 36 -8.87 15.20 19.79
N SER A 37 -7.88 15.25 20.69
CA SER A 37 -6.78 14.28 20.69
C SER A 37 -7.24 12.84 20.95
N LYS A 38 -8.30 12.63 21.75
CA LYS A 38 -8.89 11.31 21.95
C LYS A 38 -9.66 10.80 20.73
N LYS A 39 -10.29 11.71 19.97
CA LYS A 39 -11.05 11.34 18.78
C LYS A 39 -10.14 10.91 17.62
N ASP A 40 -8.96 11.52 17.52
CA ASP A 40 -7.94 11.15 16.54
C ASP A 40 -7.21 9.84 16.92
N ILE A 41 -7.04 9.58 18.23
CA ILE A 41 -6.39 8.36 18.74
C ILE A 41 -7.29 7.14 18.59
N ASP A 42 -8.61 7.25 18.86
CA ASP A 42 -9.53 6.11 18.72
C ASP A 42 -9.76 5.69 17.24
N ASN A 43 -9.64 6.64 16.29
CA ASN A 43 -9.72 6.31 14.86
C ASN A 43 -8.38 5.82 14.29
N THR A 44 -7.25 6.17 14.90
CA THR A 44 -5.90 5.75 14.48
C THR A 44 -5.56 4.36 15.04
N GLU A 45 -5.97 4.04 16.27
CA GLU A 45 -5.73 2.72 16.85
C GLU A 45 -6.52 1.61 16.14
N ASN A 46 -7.78 1.85 15.73
CA ASN A 46 -8.52 0.86 14.94
C ASN A 46 -8.01 0.71 13.50
N SER A 47 -7.53 1.81 12.88
CA SER A 47 -6.95 1.72 11.54
C SER A 47 -5.52 1.19 11.56
N GLU A 48 -4.72 1.48 12.60
CA GLU A 48 -3.39 0.90 12.77
C GLU A 48 -3.44 -0.59 13.13
N ASN A 49 -4.37 -1.02 13.97
CA ASN A 49 -4.53 -2.43 14.30
C ASN A 49 -5.10 -3.24 13.13
N GLU A 50 -6.02 -2.69 12.36
CA GLU A 50 -6.53 -3.33 11.13
C GLU A 50 -5.45 -3.32 10.03
N PHE A 51 -4.65 -2.24 9.93
CA PHE A 51 -3.51 -2.13 9.04
C PHE A 51 -2.34 -3.04 9.46
N ILE A 52 -2.07 -3.18 10.76
CA ILE A 52 -1.04 -4.09 11.30
C ILE A 52 -1.45 -5.56 11.12
N LEU A 53 -2.71 -5.92 11.34
CA LEU A 53 -3.20 -7.28 11.08
C LEU A 53 -3.19 -7.60 9.57
N TYR A 54 -3.56 -6.66 8.73
CA TYR A 54 -3.49 -6.80 7.27
C TYR A 54 -2.03 -6.85 6.78
N ASN A 55 -1.12 -6.08 7.39
CA ASN A 55 0.31 -6.13 7.08
C ASN A 55 1.03 -7.35 7.65
N SER A 56 0.57 -7.97 8.72
CA SER A 56 1.25 -9.15 9.26
C SER A 56 1.13 -10.37 8.35
N SER A 57 0.04 -10.50 7.59
CA SER A 57 -0.12 -11.54 6.57
C SER A 57 0.52 -11.18 5.22
N ILE A 58 0.73 -9.89 4.95
CA ILE A 58 1.36 -9.38 3.72
C ILE A 58 2.88 -9.21 3.91
N ALA A 59 3.35 -9.04 5.14
CA ALA A 59 4.74 -8.70 5.47
C ALA A 59 5.74 -9.79 5.06
N ASP A 60 5.32 -11.04 4.95
CA ASP A 60 6.24 -12.14 4.70
C ASP A 60 6.75 -12.18 3.25
N TYR A 61 6.00 -11.64 2.29
CA TYR A 61 6.41 -11.64 0.88
C TYR A 61 6.25 -10.31 0.13
N VAL A 62 6.07 -9.19 0.86
CA VAL A 62 6.08 -7.85 0.26
C VAL A 62 7.08 -6.95 0.99
N LYS A 63 8.08 -6.46 0.26
CA LYS A 63 9.05 -5.46 0.75
C LYS A 63 8.72 -4.09 0.18
N LYS A 64 8.98 -3.04 0.96
CA LYS A 64 8.86 -1.66 0.52
C LYS A 64 10.26 -1.05 0.39
N SER A 65 10.57 -0.48 -0.79
CA SER A 65 11.79 0.30 -1.02
C SER A 65 11.67 1.71 -0.45
N GLU A 66 12.80 2.41 -0.31
CA GLU A 66 12.86 3.80 0.16
C GLU A 66 12.05 4.77 -0.71
N ASP A 67 11.98 4.52 -2.01
CA ASP A 67 11.19 5.31 -2.97
C ASP A 67 9.69 5.02 -2.97
N GLY A 68 9.22 4.19 -2.02
CA GLY A 68 7.82 3.80 -1.86
C GLY A 68 7.36 2.67 -2.77
N THR A 69 8.23 2.13 -3.64
CA THR A 69 7.91 0.96 -4.47
C THR A 69 7.76 -0.27 -3.59
N LYS A 70 6.67 -1.00 -3.75
CA LYS A 70 6.46 -2.31 -3.14
C LYS A 70 6.95 -3.40 -4.10
N ILE A 71 7.67 -4.38 -3.57
CA ILE A 71 8.26 -5.49 -4.31
C ILE A 71 7.72 -6.78 -3.71
N ASN A 72 7.13 -7.62 -4.54
CA ASN A 72 6.69 -8.95 -4.14
C ASN A 72 7.90 -9.90 -4.15
N ILE A 73 8.14 -10.57 -3.04
CA ILE A 73 9.21 -11.55 -2.85
C ILE A 73 8.68 -12.96 -2.61
N SER A 74 7.41 -13.22 -2.96
CA SER A 74 6.84 -14.57 -2.86
C SER A 74 7.70 -15.57 -3.63
N PRO A 75 8.10 -16.68 -3.00
CA PRO A 75 8.86 -17.72 -3.70
C PRO A 75 8.07 -18.36 -4.84
N LYS A 76 6.72 -18.23 -4.83
CA LYS A 76 5.87 -18.76 -5.90
C LYS A 76 5.88 -17.88 -7.13
N ILE A 77 5.86 -16.54 -6.96
CA ILE A 77 5.94 -15.60 -8.09
C ILE A 77 7.32 -15.63 -8.75
N ASN A 78 8.37 -15.73 -7.95
CA ASN A 78 9.76 -15.66 -8.44
C ASN A 78 10.27 -16.97 -9.04
N GLN A 79 9.41 -17.99 -9.19
CA GLN A 79 9.79 -19.25 -9.82
C GLN A 79 9.88 -19.15 -11.34
N ASP A 80 10.89 -19.78 -11.91
CA ASP A 80 10.98 -19.95 -13.35
C ASP A 80 9.81 -20.78 -13.88
N MET A 81 9.29 -20.39 -15.03
CA MET A 81 8.15 -21.04 -15.68
C MET A 81 8.51 -21.44 -17.12
N LYS A 82 7.70 -22.35 -17.65
CA LYS A 82 7.77 -22.72 -19.09
C LYS A 82 6.41 -22.52 -19.75
N LEU A 83 6.44 -21.96 -20.96
CA LEU A 83 5.26 -21.76 -21.77
C LEU A 83 5.55 -22.24 -23.20
N ASN A 84 5.07 -23.44 -23.56
CA ASN A 84 5.20 -23.99 -24.92
C ASN A 84 6.65 -23.94 -25.48
N GLY A 85 7.63 -24.27 -24.62
CA GLY A 85 9.05 -24.29 -24.97
C GLY A 85 9.78 -22.97 -24.71
N LEU A 86 9.07 -21.89 -24.41
CA LEU A 86 9.69 -20.66 -23.92
C LEU A 86 9.99 -20.78 -22.43
N ASP A 87 11.18 -20.37 -22.03
CA ASP A 87 11.55 -20.21 -20.62
C ASP A 87 11.19 -18.80 -20.16
N ILE A 88 10.43 -18.66 -19.07
CA ILE A 88 10.08 -17.40 -18.44
C ILE A 88 10.81 -17.33 -17.12
N LYS A 89 11.71 -16.37 -16.96
CA LYS A 89 12.63 -16.26 -15.81
C LYS A 89 12.66 -14.85 -15.24
N ASN A 90 13.32 -14.70 -14.08
CA ASN A 90 13.49 -13.39 -13.43
C ASN A 90 12.17 -12.64 -13.25
N ILE A 91 11.12 -13.37 -12.89
CA ILE A 91 9.78 -12.82 -12.74
C ILE A 91 9.76 -11.90 -11.53
N GLN A 92 9.31 -10.67 -11.72
CA GLN A 92 9.20 -9.66 -10.67
C GLN A 92 7.82 -9.02 -10.73
N LEU A 93 7.18 -8.90 -9.56
CA LEU A 93 5.94 -8.15 -9.38
C LEU A 93 6.21 -6.96 -8.47
N THR A 94 5.98 -5.77 -8.98
CA THR A 94 6.18 -4.52 -8.25
C THR A 94 4.93 -3.66 -8.27
N CYS A 95 4.75 -2.80 -7.26
CA CYS A 95 3.64 -1.84 -7.24
C CYS A 95 4.13 -0.47 -6.78
N LYS A 96 3.87 0.55 -7.58
CA LYS A 96 4.14 1.95 -7.25
C LYS A 96 2.93 2.81 -7.62
N ASN A 97 2.50 3.68 -6.70
CA ASN A 97 1.35 4.57 -6.90
C ASN A 97 0.05 3.84 -7.37
N GLY A 98 -0.20 2.63 -6.85
CA GLY A 98 -1.37 1.84 -7.22
C GLY A 98 -1.27 1.11 -8.57
N ILE A 99 -0.18 1.26 -9.30
CA ILE A 99 0.09 0.55 -10.55
C ILE A 99 0.97 -0.66 -10.25
N THR A 100 0.49 -1.85 -10.53
CA THR A 100 1.26 -3.08 -10.44
C THR A 100 1.88 -3.39 -11.78
N THR A 101 3.17 -3.72 -11.79
CA THR A 101 3.93 -4.10 -12.99
C THR A 101 4.54 -5.47 -12.80
N LEU A 102 4.29 -6.35 -13.76
CA LEU A 102 4.95 -7.63 -13.89
C LEU A 102 6.03 -7.52 -14.95
N LEU A 103 7.25 -7.87 -14.58
CA LEU A 103 8.41 -7.96 -15.47
C LEU A 103 8.93 -9.39 -15.47
N ALA A 104 9.35 -9.90 -16.63
CA ALA A 104 10.02 -11.18 -16.76
C ALA A 104 10.92 -11.22 -18.01
N ASP A 105 11.89 -12.11 -18.00
CA ASP A 105 12.68 -12.47 -19.18
C ASP A 105 12.03 -13.67 -19.85
N VAL A 106 11.83 -13.59 -21.16
CA VAL A 106 11.32 -14.70 -21.97
C VAL A 106 12.38 -15.11 -22.99
N PHE A 107 12.82 -16.33 -22.88
CA PHE A 107 13.86 -16.92 -23.71
C PHE A 107 13.30 -18.04 -24.56
N ASN A 108 13.56 -18.00 -25.86
CA ASN A 108 13.23 -19.12 -26.77
C ASN A 108 14.30 -20.23 -26.70
N ASN A 109 14.06 -21.20 -25.82
CA ASN A 109 14.90 -22.37 -25.62
C ASN A 109 14.54 -23.56 -26.55
N THR A 110 13.84 -23.29 -27.65
CA THR A 110 13.47 -24.31 -28.61
C THR A 110 14.43 -24.32 -29.79
N ASN A 111 14.32 -25.34 -30.65
CA ASN A 111 15.08 -25.47 -31.88
C ASN A 111 14.37 -24.86 -33.12
N LYS A 112 13.35 -24.02 -32.90
CA LYS A 112 12.59 -23.33 -33.96
C LYS A 112 12.16 -21.93 -33.49
N ASP A 113 11.92 -21.05 -34.44
CA ASP A 113 11.38 -19.74 -34.16
C ASP A 113 9.98 -19.86 -33.51
N SER A 114 9.72 -19.03 -32.52
CA SER A 114 8.41 -18.91 -31.90
C SER A 114 7.65 -17.77 -32.52
N GLY A 115 6.44 -18.00 -32.97
CA GLY A 115 5.53 -16.93 -33.37
C GLY A 115 5.08 -16.09 -32.14
N MET A 116 4.44 -14.95 -32.42
CA MET A 116 3.81 -14.12 -31.37
C MET A 116 2.75 -14.95 -30.62
N LYS A 117 2.74 -14.82 -29.31
CA LYS A 117 1.79 -15.48 -28.40
C LYS A 117 0.97 -14.49 -27.61
N ASN A 118 -0.35 -14.60 -27.70
CA ASN A 118 -1.24 -13.94 -26.76
C ASN A 118 -1.32 -14.79 -25.49
N ILE A 119 -1.17 -14.17 -24.34
CA ILE A 119 -1.12 -14.85 -23.05
C ILE A 119 -2.14 -14.30 -22.07
N ASN A 120 -2.58 -15.16 -21.16
CA ASN A 120 -3.29 -14.78 -19.94
C ASN A 120 -2.35 -14.98 -18.76
N ILE A 121 -2.26 -13.95 -17.91
CA ILE A 121 -1.53 -13.94 -16.65
C ILE A 121 -2.56 -13.93 -15.54
N LYS A 122 -2.66 -15.01 -14.81
CA LYS A 122 -3.58 -15.20 -13.71
C LYS A 122 -2.84 -15.01 -12.41
N LEU A 123 -3.26 -14.02 -11.59
CA LEU A 123 -2.73 -13.77 -10.26
C LEU A 123 -3.63 -14.47 -9.23
N LEU A 124 -3.01 -15.16 -8.29
CA LEU A 124 -3.68 -16.02 -7.31
C LEU A 124 -3.30 -15.59 -5.89
N ASP A 125 -4.20 -15.80 -4.94
CA ASP A 125 -3.92 -15.71 -3.51
C ASP A 125 -3.25 -16.98 -2.96
N GLU A 126 -2.98 -17.01 -1.66
CA GLU A 126 -2.37 -18.16 -0.96
C GLU A 126 -3.23 -19.44 -1.03
N ASN A 127 -4.54 -19.29 -1.24
CA ASN A 127 -5.49 -20.39 -1.36
C ASN A 127 -5.71 -20.85 -2.80
N ASN A 128 -4.87 -20.39 -3.77
CA ASN A 128 -5.02 -20.60 -5.19
C ASN A 128 -6.31 -20.01 -5.81
N LYS A 129 -6.97 -19.08 -5.11
CA LYS A 129 -8.12 -18.37 -5.64
C LYS A 129 -7.65 -17.25 -6.56
N GLU A 130 -8.31 -17.10 -7.70
CA GLU A 130 -8.00 -16.03 -8.64
C GLU A 130 -8.35 -14.66 -8.07
N ILE A 131 -7.33 -13.77 -8.03
CA ILE A 131 -7.48 -12.35 -7.72
C ILE A 131 -7.81 -11.58 -9.00
N ARG A 132 -7.05 -11.87 -10.06
CA ARG A 132 -7.17 -11.17 -11.34
C ARG A 132 -6.57 -11.99 -12.48
N THR A 133 -7.18 -11.91 -13.65
CA THR A 133 -6.55 -12.34 -14.91
C THR A 133 -6.31 -11.12 -15.79
N VAL A 134 -5.11 -11.03 -16.36
CA VAL A 134 -4.67 -9.95 -17.25
C VAL A 134 -4.15 -10.55 -18.54
N SER A 135 -4.47 -9.92 -19.66
CA SER A 135 -3.94 -10.32 -20.97
C SER A 135 -2.62 -9.61 -21.25
N GLY A 136 -1.70 -10.34 -21.87
CA GLY A 136 -0.45 -9.83 -22.36
C GLY A 136 -0.09 -10.48 -23.72
N TYR A 137 1.09 -10.17 -24.22
CA TYR A 137 1.62 -10.85 -25.39
C TYR A 137 3.14 -11.03 -25.27
N ILE A 138 3.65 -12.07 -25.88
CA ILE A 138 5.07 -12.31 -26.10
C ILE A 138 5.29 -12.14 -27.61
N PRO A 139 6.22 -11.27 -28.04
CA PRO A 139 6.51 -11.11 -29.48
C PRO A 139 7.09 -12.38 -30.07
N ALA A 140 7.15 -12.46 -31.39
CA ALA A 140 7.85 -13.54 -32.08
C ALA A 140 9.34 -13.51 -31.67
N LEU A 141 9.91 -14.70 -31.41
CA LEU A 141 11.30 -14.85 -30.95
C LEU A 141 12.01 -15.86 -31.85
N LYS A 142 13.19 -15.49 -32.33
CA LYS A 142 14.09 -16.45 -33.01
C LYS A 142 14.67 -17.45 -32.01
N ILE A 143 15.24 -18.53 -32.55
CA ILE A 143 15.99 -19.50 -31.74
C ILE A 143 17.05 -18.79 -30.91
N GLY A 144 17.08 -19.03 -29.57
CA GLY A 144 18.04 -18.46 -28.67
C GLY A 144 17.82 -16.98 -28.34
N GLU A 145 16.77 -16.35 -28.83
CA GLU A 145 16.46 -14.95 -28.56
C GLU A 145 15.77 -14.76 -27.18
N THR A 146 16.08 -13.65 -26.53
CA THR A 146 15.44 -13.22 -25.25
C THR A 146 14.72 -11.91 -25.45
N THR A 147 13.54 -11.77 -24.84
CA THR A 147 12.78 -10.52 -24.76
C THR A 147 12.32 -10.25 -23.34
N LYS A 148 11.89 -9.01 -23.05
CA LYS A 148 11.23 -8.65 -21.79
C LYS A 148 9.71 -8.74 -21.95
N LEU A 149 9.08 -9.50 -21.06
CA LEU A 149 7.65 -9.41 -20.82
C LEU A 149 7.42 -8.27 -19.82
N ASN A 150 6.62 -7.28 -20.21
CA ASN A 150 6.26 -6.14 -19.35
C ASN A 150 4.74 -5.94 -19.42
N VAL A 151 4.05 -6.16 -18.29
CA VAL A 151 2.60 -6.01 -18.18
C VAL A 151 2.27 -5.11 -16.99
N SER A 152 1.64 -3.98 -17.28
CA SER A 152 1.20 -3.02 -16.25
C SER A 152 -0.31 -3.11 -16.03
N MET A 153 -0.71 -3.02 -14.78
CA MET A 153 -2.07 -3.16 -14.28
C MET A 153 -2.42 -1.96 -13.40
N SER A 154 -3.46 -1.21 -13.74
CA SER A 154 -3.93 -0.04 -12.99
C SER A 154 -4.69 -0.43 -11.72
N SER A 155 -4.13 -1.31 -10.91
CA SER A 155 -4.64 -1.73 -9.60
C SER A 155 -3.50 -2.27 -8.74
N ASN A 156 -3.67 -2.18 -7.43
CA ASN A 156 -2.71 -2.73 -6.49
C ASN A 156 -2.93 -4.25 -6.34
N LEU A 157 -2.10 -5.03 -7.00
CA LEU A 157 -2.13 -6.51 -6.99
C LEU A 157 -0.85 -7.09 -6.37
N ILE A 158 -0.10 -6.29 -5.60
CA ILE A 158 1.18 -6.68 -5.00
C ILE A 158 1.05 -7.84 -4.02
N THR A 159 -0.14 -8.09 -3.51
CA THR A 159 -0.46 -9.16 -2.56
C THR A 159 -0.77 -10.49 -3.25
N ALA A 160 -0.61 -10.59 -4.56
CA ALA A 160 -0.66 -11.89 -5.22
C ALA A 160 0.43 -12.80 -4.65
N TYR A 161 0.08 -14.05 -4.36
CA TYR A 161 1.01 -15.04 -3.83
C TYR A 161 1.63 -15.90 -4.92
N ASP A 162 0.86 -16.20 -5.97
CA ASP A 162 1.26 -17.04 -7.08
C ASP A 162 0.79 -16.44 -8.42
N ILE A 163 1.44 -16.81 -9.52
CA ILE A 163 1.02 -16.46 -10.86
C ILE A 163 1.02 -17.70 -11.76
N LYS A 164 0.09 -17.71 -12.72
CA LYS A 164 0.07 -18.71 -13.79
C LYS A 164 -0.01 -18.02 -15.14
N ILE A 165 0.87 -18.39 -16.06
CA ILE A 165 0.89 -17.85 -17.43
C ILE A 165 0.48 -18.96 -18.37
N SER A 166 -0.50 -18.67 -19.21
CA SER A 166 -1.01 -19.61 -20.23
C SER A 166 -1.19 -18.90 -21.55
N GLU A 167 -1.06 -19.64 -22.65
CA GLU A 167 -1.46 -19.14 -23.97
C GLU A 167 -2.98 -19.01 -24.06
N LYS A 168 -3.46 -17.97 -24.72
CA LYS A 168 -4.88 -17.63 -24.85
C LYS A 168 -5.51 -18.40 -26.03
#